data_dd84759bcb642d8d69a32d2b56c39b25
#
_entry.id   dd84759bcb642d8d69a32d2b56c39b25
#
_cell.length_a   1.000
_cell.length_b   1.000
_cell.length_c   1.000
_cell.angle_alpha   90.00
_cell.angle_beta   90.00
_cell.angle_gamma   90.00
#
_symmetry.space_group_name_H-M   'P 1'
#
loop_
_entity.id
_entity.type
_entity.pdbx_description
1 polymer ?
#
loop_
_entity_poly.entity_id
_entity_poly.type
_entity_poly.pdbx_seq_one_letter_code
_entity_poly.pdbx_strand_id
1 'polypeptide(L)'
;DASSYAKPGVEGTVIDVKIFSRKEKEKDRQTELRETSKIKEAELTCSRNCQLINQRKNQEIASILNGQVLVSNLRDGDKIIAKSGDTLTDDLLLANRQVLDQVFVEDQDAMDQVQQIRQLAQVRINAHISERSERIQKVQKGDELKPGVIKLVKVYVATQRKISVGDKMAGRHGNKGVISKILPAEDMPYLADGTPIDIALNPLGVPSRMNVGQILETHLGWAVGKLGLKVATPVFDGATEEDIRDYLQKAKLPKTGKTTLYDGRTGEPFHQEATVGYSYMLKLNHLVDDKLHARSTGPYSLVTQQPLGGKAQQGGQRLGEMEVWALEAYGAAYTLQELLTVKSDDVNGRSKMYETIVKGQNAPPPGTPESFNVLVKELQSLGLDVSLDQTQPQITADPSN
;
A
#
# COMPACT_ATOMS: atom_id res chain seq x y z
N ASP A 1 -13.61 4.19 27.05
CA ASP A 1 -12.42 3.97 26.23
C ASP A 1 -12.85 3.74 24.78
N ALA A 2 -12.43 4.62 23.87
CA ALA A 2 -12.76 4.56 22.45
C ALA A 2 -11.58 4.03 21.60
N SER A 3 -10.70 3.24 22.19
CA SER A 3 -9.54 2.67 21.53
C SER A 3 -9.95 1.63 20.49
N SER A 4 -9.27 1.64 19.35
CA SER A 4 -9.43 0.61 18.33
C SER A 4 -8.56 -0.60 18.68
N TYR A 5 -9.14 -1.78 18.61
CA TYR A 5 -8.42 -3.03 18.78
C TYR A 5 -7.88 -3.53 17.44
N ALA A 6 -6.74 -4.20 17.46
CA ALA A 6 -6.23 -4.90 16.28
C ALA A 6 -7.19 -6.01 15.86
N LYS A 7 -7.45 -6.13 14.56
CA LYS A 7 -8.27 -7.23 14.03
C LYS A 7 -7.57 -8.56 14.24
N PRO A 8 -8.30 -9.67 14.48
CA PRO A 8 -7.71 -11.01 14.54
C PRO A 8 -6.88 -11.31 13.29
N GLY A 9 -5.71 -11.92 13.46
CA GLY A 9 -4.78 -12.26 12.36
C GLY A 9 -3.87 -11.11 11.89
N VAL A 10 -3.86 -9.96 12.59
CA VAL A 10 -2.90 -8.89 12.32
C VAL A 10 -1.63 -9.16 13.11
N GLU A 11 -0.54 -9.45 12.39
CA GLU A 11 0.80 -9.61 12.93
C GLU A 11 1.73 -8.57 12.31
N GLY A 12 2.69 -8.05 13.07
CA GLY A 12 3.63 -7.09 12.53
C GLY A 12 4.52 -6.45 13.57
N THR A 13 5.50 -5.69 13.09
CA THR A 13 6.45 -4.95 13.93
C THR A 13 6.05 -3.48 14.00
N VAL A 14 6.03 -2.94 15.20
CA VAL A 14 5.78 -1.50 15.40
C VAL A 14 6.98 -0.71 14.91
N ILE A 15 6.76 0.17 13.90
CA ILE A 15 7.80 0.98 13.29
C ILE A 15 7.78 2.42 13.78
N ASP A 16 6.61 2.94 14.14
CA ASP A 16 6.46 4.32 14.59
C ASP A 16 5.27 4.46 15.53
N VAL A 17 5.36 5.37 16.49
CA VAL A 17 4.29 5.71 17.41
C VAL A 17 4.14 7.22 17.48
N LYS A 18 3.04 7.74 16.95
CA LYS A 18 2.71 9.17 17.03
C LYS A 18 1.70 9.42 18.14
N ILE A 19 2.05 10.28 19.04
CA ILE A 19 1.21 10.68 20.18
C ILE A 19 0.78 12.13 19.98
N PHE A 20 -0.52 12.35 20.00
CA PHE A 20 -1.16 13.64 19.93
C PHE A 20 -1.82 13.90 21.30
N SER A 21 -1.58 15.07 21.88
CA SER A 21 -2.13 15.45 23.17
C SER A 21 -2.70 16.86 23.14
N ARG A 22 -3.81 17.04 23.85
CA ARG A 22 -4.38 18.38 24.07
C ARG A 22 -3.51 19.16 25.05
N LYS A 23 -3.49 20.49 24.93
CA LYS A 23 -2.80 21.34 25.89
C LYS A 23 -3.52 21.28 27.24
N GLU A 24 -2.94 20.59 28.20
CA GLU A 24 -3.41 20.52 29.59
C GLU A 24 -2.56 21.42 30.47
N LYS A 25 -3.14 21.88 31.58
CA LYS A 25 -2.44 22.73 32.58
C LYS A 25 -1.32 21.95 33.29
N GLU A 26 -1.52 20.67 33.49
CA GLU A 26 -0.49 19.75 34.04
C GLU A 26 0.02 18.87 32.96
N LYS A 27 1.28 19.08 32.55
CA LYS A 27 1.95 18.25 31.54
C LYS A 27 2.69 17.09 32.20
N ASP A 28 2.51 15.89 31.70
CA ASP A 28 3.35 14.76 32.06
C ASP A 28 4.82 15.03 31.69
N ARG A 29 5.75 14.68 32.57
CA ARG A 29 7.21 14.79 32.37
C ARG A 29 7.67 14.24 31.02
N GLN A 30 7.04 13.17 30.54
CA GLN A 30 7.36 12.59 29.25
C GLN A 30 6.89 13.46 28.07
N THR A 31 5.78 14.17 28.22
CA THR A 31 5.25 15.09 27.22
C THR A 31 6.15 16.33 27.11
N GLU A 32 6.64 16.87 28.23
CA GLU A 32 7.59 17.97 28.26
C GLU A 32 8.94 17.60 27.60
N LEU A 33 9.46 16.42 27.90
CA LEU A 33 10.68 15.93 27.26
C LEU A 33 10.54 15.76 25.73
N ARG A 34 9.37 15.36 25.26
CA ARG A 34 9.09 15.26 23.82
C ARG A 34 8.92 16.61 23.15
N GLU A 35 8.23 17.55 23.79
CA GLU A 35 8.09 18.92 23.28
C GLU A 35 9.45 19.60 23.19
N THR A 36 10.27 19.50 24.23
CA THR A 36 11.64 20.03 24.22
C THR A 36 12.53 19.39 23.17
N SER A 37 12.39 18.08 22.95
CA SER A 37 13.11 17.36 21.88
C SER A 37 12.67 17.87 20.49
N LYS A 38 11.38 18.01 20.23
CA LYS A 38 10.86 18.53 18.96
C LYS A 38 11.28 19.97 18.69
N ILE A 39 11.31 20.82 19.74
CA ILE A 39 11.77 22.22 19.63
C ILE A 39 13.25 22.24 19.26
N LYS A 40 14.09 21.46 19.97
CA LYS A 40 15.52 21.34 19.66
C LYS A 40 15.78 20.84 18.24
N GLU A 41 15.00 19.85 17.80
CA GLU A 41 15.11 19.32 16.43
C GLU A 41 14.75 20.40 15.38
N ALA A 42 13.70 21.19 15.60
CA ALA A 42 13.33 22.29 14.74
C ALA A 42 14.40 23.39 14.69
N GLU A 43 15.02 23.71 15.82
CA GLU A 43 16.13 24.66 15.93
C GLU A 43 17.37 24.16 15.21
N LEU A 44 17.77 22.91 15.41
CA LEU A 44 18.92 22.30 14.75
C LEU A 44 18.73 22.24 13.22
N THR A 45 17.53 21.86 12.78
CA THR A 45 17.21 21.80 11.35
C THR A 45 17.28 23.18 10.70
N CYS A 46 16.72 24.20 11.36
CA CYS A 46 16.78 25.58 10.88
C CYS A 46 18.24 26.09 10.84
N SER A 47 19.00 25.87 11.90
CA SER A 47 20.42 26.26 11.97
C SER A 47 21.23 25.61 10.83
N ARG A 48 21.07 24.30 10.61
CA ARG A 48 21.74 23.56 9.51
C ARG A 48 21.37 24.11 8.14
N ASN A 49 20.09 24.37 7.89
CA ASN A 49 19.64 24.92 6.61
C ASN A 49 20.17 26.34 6.39
N CYS A 50 20.15 27.19 7.41
CA CYS A 50 20.70 28.53 7.34
C CYS A 50 22.23 28.50 7.07
N GLN A 51 22.95 27.57 7.69
CA GLN A 51 24.38 27.38 7.42
C GLN A 51 24.64 26.96 5.97
N LEU A 52 23.88 26.04 5.43
CA LEU A 52 23.99 25.59 4.04
C LEU A 52 23.70 26.72 3.05
N ILE A 53 22.66 27.52 3.31
CA ILE A 53 22.34 28.70 2.48
C ILE A 53 23.48 29.72 2.52
N ASN A 54 24.01 30.01 3.70
CA ASN A 54 25.14 30.93 3.83
C ASN A 54 26.41 30.41 3.14
N GLN A 55 26.67 29.10 3.23
CA GLN A 55 27.81 28.49 2.52
C GLN A 55 27.69 28.65 1.00
N ARG A 56 26.49 28.33 0.44
CA ARG A 56 26.22 28.51 -1.00
C ARG A 56 26.29 29.96 -1.39
N LYS A 57 25.65 30.88 -0.65
CA LYS A 57 25.75 32.32 -0.85
C LYS A 57 27.20 32.76 -0.95
N ASN A 58 28.03 32.35 0.01
CA ASN A 58 29.45 32.77 0.04
C ASN A 58 30.26 32.18 -1.12
N GLN A 59 29.95 30.93 -1.55
CA GLN A 59 30.58 30.33 -2.74
C GLN A 59 30.22 31.07 -4.04
N GLU A 60 28.92 31.37 -4.22
CA GLU A 60 28.45 32.10 -5.40
C GLU A 60 28.99 33.52 -5.43
N ILE A 61 29.06 34.25 -4.30
CA ILE A 61 29.66 35.58 -4.21
C ILE A 61 31.17 35.53 -4.51
N ALA A 62 31.88 34.53 -3.96
CA ALA A 62 33.29 34.36 -4.21
C ALA A 62 33.59 34.13 -5.71
N SER A 63 32.78 33.32 -6.39
CA SER A 63 32.93 33.05 -7.82
C SER A 63 32.71 34.28 -8.71
N ILE A 64 31.84 35.22 -8.30
CA ILE A 64 31.59 36.49 -9.04
C ILE A 64 32.71 37.52 -8.76
N LEU A 65 33.17 37.57 -7.52
CA LEU A 65 34.18 38.54 -7.11
C LEU A 65 35.62 38.13 -7.46
N ASN A 66 35.83 36.90 -7.91
CA ASN A 66 37.16 36.42 -8.30
C ASN A 66 37.71 37.20 -9.48
N GLY A 67 38.92 37.77 -9.34
CA GLY A 67 39.57 38.58 -10.35
C GLY A 67 39.15 40.06 -10.39
N GLN A 68 38.19 40.47 -9.55
CA GLN A 68 37.76 41.89 -9.46
C GLN A 68 38.69 42.72 -8.58
N VAL A 69 38.73 44.04 -8.83
CA VAL A 69 39.54 44.99 -8.08
C VAL A 69 38.75 45.61 -6.93
N LEU A 70 39.37 45.65 -5.75
CA LEU A 70 38.75 46.15 -4.53
C LEU A 70 38.77 47.68 -4.47
N VAL A 71 37.60 48.29 -4.23
CA VAL A 71 37.48 49.78 -4.09
C VAL A 71 37.83 50.23 -2.68
N SER A 72 37.50 49.47 -1.67
CA SER A 72 37.69 49.83 -0.27
C SER A 72 38.48 48.77 0.48
N ASN A 73 39.22 49.16 1.54
CA ASN A 73 39.95 48.20 2.36
C ASN A 73 39.06 47.21 3.01
N LEU A 74 39.29 45.91 2.80
CA LEU A 74 38.56 44.81 3.45
C LEU A 74 39.15 44.59 4.85
N ARG A 75 38.32 44.68 5.89
CA ARG A 75 38.73 44.56 7.27
C ARG A 75 37.93 43.46 8.01
N ASP A 76 38.62 42.70 8.84
CA ASP A 76 37.99 41.82 9.86
C ASP A 76 38.38 42.38 11.24
N GLY A 77 37.46 43.15 11.81
CA GLY A 77 37.76 43.95 13.01
C GLY A 77 38.90 44.95 12.76
N ASP A 78 39.98 44.86 13.53
CA ASP A 78 41.15 45.73 13.41
C ASP A 78 42.20 45.27 12.39
N LYS A 79 42.04 44.05 11.81
CA LYS A 79 42.97 43.52 10.82
C LYS A 79 42.54 43.89 9.38
N ILE A 80 43.47 44.44 8.60
CA ILE A 80 43.29 44.67 7.17
C ILE A 80 43.63 43.36 6.46
N ILE A 81 42.66 42.78 5.75
CA ILE A 81 42.81 41.53 4.97
C ILE A 81 43.32 41.85 3.57
N ALA A 82 42.74 42.86 2.90
CA ALA A 82 43.16 43.34 1.58
C ALA A 82 43.03 44.87 1.51
N LYS A 83 43.88 45.51 0.72
CA LYS A 83 43.88 46.98 0.53
C LYS A 83 43.10 47.34 -0.73
N SER A 84 42.64 48.59 -0.79
CA SER A 84 42.07 49.18 -1.99
C SER A 84 43.05 49.07 -3.15
N GLY A 85 42.61 48.56 -4.31
CA GLY A 85 43.44 48.31 -5.51
C GLY A 85 43.96 46.86 -5.63
N ASP A 86 43.83 46.03 -4.60
CA ASP A 86 44.22 44.61 -4.69
C ASP A 86 43.19 43.82 -5.50
N THR A 87 43.67 42.86 -6.31
CA THR A 87 42.80 41.89 -7.02
C THR A 87 42.37 40.77 -6.07
N LEU A 88 41.09 40.49 -6.05
CA LEU A 88 40.51 39.45 -5.22
C LEU A 88 40.78 38.07 -5.82
N THR A 89 41.28 37.12 -5.01
CA THR A 89 41.51 35.73 -5.38
C THR A 89 40.57 34.81 -4.61
N ASP A 90 40.20 33.67 -5.21
CA ASP A 90 39.29 32.68 -4.58
C ASP A 90 39.76 32.23 -3.19
N ASP A 91 41.09 32.01 -3.03
CA ASP A 91 41.66 31.57 -1.74
C ASP A 91 41.45 32.61 -0.64
N LEU A 92 41.60 33.90 -0.98
CA LEU A 92 41.45 35.02 -0.06
C LEU A 92 39.96 35.22 0.33
N LEU A 93 39.04 35.04 -0.65
CA LEU A 93 37.60 35.16 -0.45
C LEU A 93 37.03 33.99 0.36
N LEU A 94 37.46 32.76 0.08
CA LEU A 94 37.03 31.58 0.80
C LEU A 94 37.60 31.44 2.22
N ALA A 95 38.84 31.98 2.43
CA ALA A 95 39.44 32.03 3.77
C ALA A 95 38.73 33.03 4.70
N ASN A 96 38.19 34.13 4.13
CA ASN A 96 37.61 35.24 4.89
C ASN A 96 36.08 35.35 4.65
N ARG A 97 35.36 34.26 4.71
CA ARG A 97 33.92 34.18 4.42
C ARG A 97 33.04 35.12 5.24
N GLN A 98 33.50 35.54 6.42
CA GLN A 98 32.76 36.42 7.33
C GLN A 98 32.68 37.85 6.84
N VAL A 99 33.63 38.28 5.97
CA VAL A 99 33.76 39.67 5.52
C VAL A 99 33.26 39.86 4.08
N LEU A 100 32.83 38.76 3.41
CA LEU A 100 32.32 38.84 2.03
C LEU A 100 31.16 39.81 1.84
N ASP A 101 30.38 40.04 2.90
CA ASP A 101 29.26 40.99 2.87
C ASP A 101 29.70 42.47 2.87
N GLN A 102 30.99 42.78 3.10
CA GLN A 102 31.56 44.12 3.15
C GLN A 102 32.45 44.45 1.91
N VAL A 103 32.48 43.54 0.94
CA VAL A 103 33.29 43.71 -0.29
C VAL A 103 32.58 44.66 -1.26
N PHE A 104 33.32 45.68 -1.73
CA PHE A 104 32.89 46.60 -2.78
C PHE A 104 33.94 46.59 -3.90
N VAL A 105 33.50 46.36 -5.14
CA VAL A 105 34.32 46.31 -6.35
C VAL A 105 33.91 47.41 -7.33
N GLU A 106 34.80 47.74 -8.29
CA GLU A 106 34.55 48.80 -9.29
C GLU A 106 33.47 48.41 -10.31
N ASP A 107 33.32 47.12 -10.56
CA ASP A 107 32.35 46.60 -11.53
C ASP A 107 30.93 46.67 -10.94
N GLN A 108 30.12 47.55 -11.54
CA GLN A 108 28.71 47.77 -11.10
C GLN A 108 27.84 46.55 -11.36
N ASP A 109 28.03 45.85 -12.48
CA ASP A 109 27.25 44.67 -12.85
C ASP A 109 27.52 43.51 -11.90
N ALA A 110 28.77 43.32 -11.49
CA ALA A 110 29.14 42.33 -10.48
C ALA A 110 28.53 42.66 -9.10
N MET A 111 28.52 43.95 -8.73
CA MET A 111 27.88 44.39 -7.47
C MET A 111 26.37 44.17 -7.45
N ASP A 112 25.68 44.41 -8.57
CA ASP A 112 24.24 44.19 -8.67
C ASP A 112 23.91 42.71 -8.57
N GLN A 113 24.68 41.82 -9.18
CA GLN A 113 24.56 40.37 -9.06
C GLN A 113 24.77 39.90 -7.59
N VAL A 114 25.84 40.40 -6.95
CA VAL A 114 26.11 40.10 -5.53
C VAL A 114 24.96 40.55 -4.64
N GLN A 115 24.39 41.72 -4.91
CA GLN A 115 23.25 42.23 -4.15
C GLN A 115 22.00 41.39 -4.36
N GLN A 116 21.73 40.93 -5.57
CA GLN A 116 20.62 39.98 -5.85
C GLN A 116 20.79 38.67 -5.09
N ILE A 117 22.01 38.08 -5.11
CA ILE A 117 22.29 36.84 -4.36
C ILE A 117 22.11 37.04 -2.86
N ARG A 118 22.55 38.17 -2.30
CA ARG A 118 22.34 38.49 -0.89
C ARG A 118 20.86 38.60 -0.55
N GLN A 119 20.07 39.30 -1.37
CA GLN A 119 18.63 39.43 -1.17
C GLN A 119 17.92 38.08 -1.25
N LEU A 120 18.22 37.25 -2.25
CA LEU A 120 17.66 35.91 -2.38
C LEU A 120 18.02 35.00 -1.20
N ALA A 121 19.27 35.04 -0.75
CA ALA A 121 19.71 34.28 0.41
C ALA A 121 18.97 34.73 1.68
N GLN A 122 18.82 36.03 1.88
CA GLN A 122 18.12 36.60 3.05
C GLN A 122 16.65 36.22 3.04
N VAL A 123 15.95 36.24 1.90
CA VAL A 123 14.56 35.81 1.77
C VAL A 123 14.44 34.32 2.14
N ARG A 124 15.34 33.45 1.67
CA ARG A 124 15.35 32.01 2.01
C ARG A 124 15.61 31.78 3.50
N ILE A 125 16.56 32.50 4.11
CA ILE A 125 16.84 32.41 5.55
C ILE A 125 15.61 32.84 6.35
N ASN A 126 14.98 33.97 6.00
CA ASN A 126 13.78 34.43 6.66
C ASN A 126 12.62 33.44 6.56
N ALA A 127 12.47 32.77 5.41
CA ALA A 127 11.47 31.71 5.23
C ALA A 127 11.71 30.53 6.19
N HIS A 128 12.94 30.07 6.36
CA HIS A 128 13.27 29.00 7.32
C HIS A 128 13.12 29.44 8.78
N ILE A 129 13.40 30.69 9.10
CA ILE A 129 13.16 31.25 10.44
C ILE A 129 11.64 31.30 10.73
N SER A 130 10.85 31.72 9.76
CA SER A 130 9.39 31.74 9.88
C SER A 130 8.85 30.31 10.04
N GLU A 131 9.29 29.37 9.22
CA GLU A 131 8.92 27.95 9.32
C GLU A 131 9.27 27.36 10.69
N ARG A 132 10.46 27.69 11.24
CA ARG A 132 10.84 27.28 12.60
C ARG A 132 9.88 27.84 13.64
N SER A 133 9.56 29.15 13.55
CA SER A 133 8.66 29.80 14.53
C SER A 133 7.26 29.20 14.47
N GLU A 134 6.73 28.92 13.29
CA GLU A 134 5.44 28.24 13.13
C GLU A 134 5.44 26.81 13.71
N ARG A 135 6.52 26.05 13.49
CA ARG A 135 6.65 24.70 14.07
C ARG A 135 6.70 24.74 15.59
N ILE A 136 7.46 25.70 16.18
CA ILE A 136 7.51 25.88 17.63
C ILE A 136 6.14 26.29 18.17
N GLN A 137 5.44 27.22 17.54
CA GLN A 137 4.10 27.63 17.93
C GLN A 137 3.10 26.46 17.87
N LYS A 138 3.16 25.63 16.80
CA LYS A 138 2.31 24.42 16.70
C LYS A 138 2.57 23.45 17.85
N VAL A 139 3.84 23.20 18.21
CA VAL A 139 4.19 22.34 19.34
C VAL A 139 3.68 22.92 20.66
N GLN A 140 3.80 24.23 20.85
CA GLN A 140 3.34 24.93 22.07
C GLN A 140 1.82 25.04 22.16
N LYS A 141 1.12 25.19 21.03
CA LYS A 141 -0.34 25.28 20.97
C LYS A 141 -1.02 23.95 21.30
N GLY A 142 -0.32 22.83 21.11
CA GLY A 142 -0.86 21.48 21.24
C GLY A 142 -1.69 21.07 20.02
N ASP A 143 -2.04 19.78 19.98
CA ASP A 143 -2.79 19.21 18.86
C ASP A 143 -4.30 19.48 19.00
N GLU A 144 -4.96 19.78 17.88
CA GLU A 144 -6.42 19.94 17.82
C GLU A 144 -7.07 18.57 17.81
N LEU A 145 -7.55 18.12 18.96
CA LEU A 145 -8.27 16.86 19.12
C LEU A 145 -9.78 17.11 19.22
N LYS A 146 -10.57 16.12 18.82
CA LYS A 146 -12.04 16.15 18.94
C LYS A 146 -12.45 16.38 20.39
N PRO A 147 -13.59 17.04 20.67
CA PRO A 147 -14.11 17.19 22.04
C PRO A 147 -14.21 15.82 22.74
N GLY A 148 -13.76 15.78 24.01
CA GLY A 148 -13.75 14.54 24.81
C GLY A 148 -12.53 13.65 24.64
N VAL A 149 -11.64 13.90 23.66
CA VAL A 149 -10.41 13.14 23.48
C VAL A 149 -9.26 13.86 24.19
N ILE A 150 -8.62 13.20 25.13
CA ILE A 150 -7.47 13.70 25.89
C ILE A 150 -6.17 13.42 25.14
N LYS A 151 -5.96 12.16 24.73
CA LYS A 151 -4.79 11.72 23.99
C LYS A 151 -5.22 10.82 22.84
N LEU A 152 -4.54 10.95 21.69
CA LEU A 152 -4.67 10.08 20.54
C LEU A 152 -3.31 9.48 20.23
N VAL A 153 -3.22 8.15 20.29
CA VAL A 153 -1.99 7.42 19.96
C VAL A 153 -2.21 6.69 18.64
N LYS A 154 -1.37 6.99 17.64
CA LYS A 154 -1.33 6.26 16.36
C LYS A 154 -0.12 5.38 16.35
N VAL A 155 -0.34 4.08 16.36
CA VAL A 155 0.71 3.06 16.24
C VAL A 155 0.77 2.59 14.80
N TYR A 156 1.94 2.71 14.18
CA TYR A 156 2.20 2.23 12.83
C TYR A 156 2.85 0.86 12.91
N VAL A 157 2.16 -0.13 12.36
CA VAL A 157 2.63 -1.52 12.34
C VAL A 157 2.99 -1.89 10.92
N ALA A 158 4.21 -2.35 10.70
CA ALA A 158 4.66 -2.88 9.42
C ALA A 158 4.51 -4.40 9.39
N THR A 159 3.97 -4.91 8.30
CA THR A 159 3.87 -6.34 8.02
C THR A 159 4.41 -6.60 6.63
N GLN A 160 5.36 -7.53 6.52
CA GLN A 160 5.87 -7.97 5.23
C GLN A 160 5.09 -9.21 4.79
N ARG A 161 4.32 -9.08 3.72
CA ARG A 161 3.57 -10.19 3.12
C ARG A 161 4.20 -10.60 1.81
N LYS A 162 4.67 -11.83 1.73
CA LYS A 162 5.14 -12.44 0.48
C LYS A 162 3.96 -12.66 -0.47
N ILE A 163 4.27 -12.81 -1.75
CA ILE A 163 3.28 -13.16 -2.78
C ILE A 163 2.84 -14.60 -2.55
N SER A 164 1.53 -14.82 -2.57
CA SER A 164 0.92 -16.16 -2.45
C SER A 164 -0.04 -16.44 -3.59
N VAL A 165 -0.36 -17.73 -3.81
CA VAL A 165 -1.39 -18.12 -4.77
C VAL A 165 -2.73 -17.51 -4.34
N GLY A 166 -3.44 -16.88 -5.30
CA GLY A 166 -4.68 -16.17 -5.02
C GLY A 166 -4.52 -14.65 -4.84
N ASP A 167 -3.30 -14.13 -4.70
CA ASP A 167 -3.05 -12.70 -4.65
C ASP A 167 -3.28 -12.05 -6.01
N LYS A 168 -3.78 -10.82 -5.99
CA LYS A 168 -4.08 -10.08 -7.20
C LYS A 168 -2.93 -9.18 -7.60
N MET A 169 -2.52 -9.31 -8.86
CA MET A 169 -1.52 -8.46 -9.47
C MET A 169 -2.09 -7.75 -10.70
N ALA A 170 -1.53 -6.62 -11.05
CA ALA A 170 -1.93 -5.85 -12.22
C ALA A 170 -0.74 -5.10 -12.83
N GLY A 171 -0.79 -4.89 -14.14
CA GLY A 171 0.06 -3.92 -14.81
C GLY A 171 -0.58 -2.52 -14.83
N ARG A 172 -0.03 -1.63 -15.65
CA ARG A 172 -0.51 -0.24 -15.84
C ARG A 172 -1.56 -0.08 -16.94
N HIS A 173 -1.91 -1.14 -17.65
CA HIS A 173 -2.76 -1.12 -18.86
C HIS A 173 -4.12 -1.82 -18.64
N GLY A 174 -4.60 -1.89 -17.41
CA GLY A 174 -5.84 -2.59 -17.09
C GLY A 174 -5.74 -4.12 -17.11
N ASN A 175 -4.55 -4.66 -17.28
CA ASN A 175 -4.24 -6.09 -17.24
C ASN A 175 -4.12 -6.55 -15.78
N LYS A 176 -5.23 -7.00 -15.21
CA LYS A 176 -5.32 -7.53 -13.85
C LYS A 176 -5.47 -9.05 -13.88
N GLY A 177 -4.84 -9.72 -12.95
CA GLY A 177 -4.92 -11.17 -12.83
C GLY A 177 -4.68 -11.64 -11.40
N VAL A 178 -4.98 -12.90 -11.16
CA VAL A 178 -4.74 -13.59 -9.89
C VAL A 178 -3.65 -14.64 -10.11
N ILE A 179 -2.75 -14.74 -9.14
CA ILE A 179 -1.67 -15.74 -9.18
C ILE A 179 -2.30 -17.12 -9.03
N SER A 180 -2.14 -17.95 -10.04
CA SER A 180 -2.66 -19.32 -10.06
C SER A 180 -1.67 -20.33 -9.51
N LYS A 181 -0.38 -20.14 -9.78
CA LYS A 181 0.69 -21.06 -9.38
C LYS A 181 1.99 -20.31 -9.14
N ILE A 182 2.76 -20.76 -8.17
CA ILE A 182 4.13 -20.32 -7.91
C ILE A 182 5.02 -21.52 -8.13
N LEU A 183 6.00 -21.39 -9.02
CA LEU A 183 6.96 -22.42 -9.37
C LEU A 183 8.36 -22.00 -8.90
N PRO A 184 9.25 -22.93 -8.59
CA PRO A 184 10.67 -22.63 -8.43
C PRO A 184 11.26 -22.12 -9.74
N ALA A 185 12.32 -21.34 -9.67
CA ALA A 185 12.95 -20.71 -10.83
C ALA A 185 13.46 -21.74 -11.87
N GLU A 186 13.80 -22.93 -11.41
CA GLU A 186 14.30 -24.05 -12.23
C GLU A 186 13.22 -24.62 -13.15
N ASP A 187 11.96 -24.61 -12.72
CA ASP A 187 10.80 -25.10 -13.48
C ASP A 187 10.21 -24.04 -14.43
N MET A 188 10.66 -22.81 -14.32
CA MET A 188 10.16 -21.71 -15.16
C MET A 188 10.77 -21.76 -16.55
N PRO A 189 10.03 -21.32 -17.58
CA PRO A 189 10.60 -21.16 -18.91
C PRO A 189 11.82 -20.23 -18.90
N TYR A 190 12.80 -20.48 -19.75
CA TYR A 190 14.02 -19.70 -19.81
C TYR A 190 14.41 -19.34 -21.24
N LEU A 191 15.19 -18.28 -21.38
CA LEU A 191 15.77 -17.80 -22.62
C LEU A 191 16.98 -18.65 -23.04
N ALA A 192 17.43 -18.52 -24.28
CA ALA A 192 18.60 -19.21 -24.79
C ALA A 192 19.91 -18.91 -24.04
N ASP A 193 19.96 -17.79 -23.33
CA ASP A 193 21.05 -17.37 -22.44
C ASP A 193 20.98 -17.98 -21.04
N GLY A 194 19.94 -18.79 -20.74
CA GLY A 194 19.71 -19.40 -19.44
C GLY A 194 18.95 -18.52 -18.45
N THR A 195 18.54 -17.30 -18.82
CA THR A 195 17.80 -16.40 -17.93
C THR A 195 16.36 -16.90 -17.76
N PRO A 196 15.90 -17.23 -16.53
CA PRO A 196 14.52 -17.66 -16.30
C PRO A 196 13.54 -16.49 -16.39
N ILE A 197 12.30 -16.78 -16.76
CA ILE A 197 11.18 -15.83 -16.75
C ILE A 197 10.62 -15.72 -15.33
N ASP A 198 10.39 -14.50 -14.86
CA ASP A 198 9.82 -14.27 -13.52
C ASP A 198 8.29 -14.45 -13.49
N ILE A 199 7.60 -14.09 -14.56
CA ILE A 199 6.14 -14.15 -14.66
C ILE A 199 5.73 -14.67 -16.05
N ALA A 200 4.87 -15.68 -16.08
CA ALA A 200 4.19 -16.13 -17.28
C ALA A 200 2.74 -15.65 -17.27
N LEU A 201 2.34 -14.91 -18.29
CA LEU A 201 1.00 -14.35 -18.43
C LEU A 201 0.21 -15.09 -19.51
N ASN A 202 -1.09 -15.26 -19.26
CA ASN A 202 -1.99 -15.86 -20.24
C ASN A 202 -2.24 -14.88 -21.41
N PRO A 203 -1.87 -15.24 -22.65
CA PRO A 203 -2.04 -14.36 -23.81
C PRO A 203 -3.50 -14.13 -24.21
N LEU A 204 -4.42 -15.01 -23.83
CA LEU A 204 -5.86 -14.87 -24.15
C LEU A 204 -6.50 -13.60 -23.54
N GLY A 205 -5.91 -13.05 -22.50
CA GLY A 205 -6.37 -11.80 -21.89
C GLY A 205 -6.12 -10.55 -22.72
N VAL A 206 -5.27 -10.61 -23.75
CA VAL A 206 -4.88 -9.45 -24.56
C VAL A 206 -5.86 -9.17 -25.71
N PRO A 207 -6.20 -10.12 -26.60
CA PRO A 207 -7.05 -9.85 -27.75
C PRO A 207 -8.46 -9.41 -27.36
N SER A 208 -9.05 -10.07 -26.36
CA SER A 208 -10.41 -9.75 -25.91
C SER A 208 -10.55 -8.38 -25.25
N ARG A 209 -9.47 -7.84 -24.69
CA ARG A 209 -9.47 -6.56 -23.97
C ARG A 209 -8.81 -5.43 -24.74
N MET A 210 -8.18 -5.70 -25.87
CA MET A 210 -7.57 -4.73 -26.78
C MET A 210 -6.56 -3.77 -26.10
N ASN A 211 -5.96 -4.16 -24.98
CA ASN A 211 -4.98 -3.38 -24.25
C ASN A 211 -3.56 -3.58 -24.82
N VAL A 212 -3.35 -3.13 -26.05
CA VAL A 212 -2.10 -3.29 -26.81
C VAL A 212 -0.91 -2.64 -26.12
N GLY A 213 -1.14 -1.58 -25.33
CA GLY A 213 -0.09 -0.86 -24.62
C GLY A 213 0.78 -1.75 -23.72
N GLN A 214 0.26 -2.83 -23.17
CA GLN A 214 1.07 -3.78 -22.38
C GLN A 214 2.12 -4.51 -23.23
N ILE A 215 1.81 -4.80 -24.50
CA ILE A 215 2.76 -5.44 -25.42
C ILE A 215 3.85 -4.46 -25.83
N LEU A 216 3.47 -3.22 -26.14
CA LEU A 216 4.42 -2.15 -26.47
C LEU A 216 5.35 -1.85 -25.28
N GLU A 217 4.82 -1.82 -24.06
CA GLU A 217 5.61 -1.70 -22.82
C GLU A 217 6.62 -2.84 -22.70
N THR A 218 6.19 -4.09 -22.95
CA THR A 218 7.05 -5.26 -22.83
C THR A 218 8.19 -5.23 -23.85
N HIS A 219 7.91 -4.84 -25.10
CA HIS A 219 8.93 -4.72 -26.15
C HIS A 219 9.94 -3.60 -25.82
N LEU A 220 9.45 -2.41 -25.47
CA LEU A 220 10.32 -1.30 -25.08
C LEU A 220 11.15 -1.66 -23.85
N GLY A 221 10.51 -2.27 -22.84
CA GLY A 221 11.17 -2.72 -21.62
C GLY A 221 12.30 -3.71 -21.90
N TRP A 222 12.11 -4.64 -22.83
CA TRP A 222 13.17 -5.58 -23.21
C TRP A 222 14.38 -4.88 -23.82
N ALA A 223 14.14 -3.96 -24.77
CA ALA A 223 15.19 -3.20 -25.43
C ALA A 223 15.96 -2.33 -24.43
N VAL A 224 15.24 -1.57 -23.59
CA VAL A 224 15.79 -0.63 -22.61
C VAL A 224 16.54 -1.36 -21.49
N GLY A 225 15.98 -2.50 -21.03
CA GLY A 225 16.63 -3.33 -20.01
C GLY A 225 18.00 -3.86 -20.49
N LYS A 226 18.10 -4.29 -21.76
CA LYS A 226 19.37 -4.74 -22.35
C LYS A 226 20.37 -3.60 -22.56
N LEU A 227 19.90 -2.37 -22.83
CA LEU A 227 20.73 -1.17 -22.99
C LEU A 227 21.11 -0.52 -21.66
N GLY A 228 20.53 -0.96 -20.54
CA GLY A 228 20.76 -0.37 -19.22
C GLY A 228 20.19 1.05 -19.05
N LEU A 229 19.19 1.42 -19.85
CA LEU A 229 18.56 2.73 -19.85
C LEU A 229 17.28 2.73 -18.99
N LYS A 230 16.83 3.91 -18.58
CA LYS A 230 15.51 4.14 -17.98
C LYS A 230 14.75 5.12 -18.86
N VAL A 231 13.52 4.76 -19.27
CA VAL A 231 12.68 5.56 -20.14
C VAL A 231 11.42 5.99 -19.39
N ALA A 232 11.07 7.27 -19.48
CA ALA A 232 9.80 7.81 -19.02
C ALA A 232 8.91 8.07 -20.24
N THR A 233 7.70 7.53 -20.22
CA THR A 233 6.70 7.68 -21.29
C THR A 233 5.46 8.34 -20.72
N PRO A 234 5.36 9.70 -20.74
CA PRO A 234 4.14 10.40 -20.35
C PRO A 234 2.95 9.99 -21.21
N VAL A 235 1.73 10.14 -20.68
CA VAL A 235 0.50 9.64 -21.33
C VAL A 235 0.28 10.21 -22.73
N PHE A 236 0.62 11.48 -22.95
CA PHE A 236 0.41 12.18 -24.23
C PHE A 236 1.68 12.37 -25.06
N ASP A 237 2.83 11.94 -24.55
CA ASP A 237 4.15 12.01 -25.20
C ASP A 237 4.86 10.67 -25.00
N GLY A 238 4.23 9.62 -25.46
CA GLY A 238 4.72 8.24 -25.37
C GLY A 238 5.64 7.89 -26.54
N ALA A 239 6.29 6.72 -26.43
CA ALA A 239 7.10 6.16 -27.50
C ALA A 239 6.22 5.69 -28.68
N THR A 240 6.59 6.04 -29.89
CA THR A 240 5.94 5.56 -31.11
C THR A 240 6.39 4.13 -31.44
N GLU A 241 5.67 3.48 -32.35
CA GLU A 241 6.07 2.13 -32.80
C GLU A 241 7.44 2.12 -33.48
N GLU A 242 7.76 3.20 -34.20
CA GLU A 242 9.06 3.38 -34.86
C GLU A 242 10.19 3.50 -33.85
N ASP A 243 10.00 4.30 -32.80
CA ASP A 243 10.96 4.43 -31.71
C ASP A 243 11.26 3.08 -31.05
N ILE A 244 10.22 2.30 -30.77
CA ILE A 244 10.36 0.97 -30.16
C ILE A 244 11.16 0.04 -31.05
N ARG A 245 10.91 0.03 -32.36
CA ARG A 245 11.66 -0.76 -33.32
C ARG A 245 13.12 -0.36 -33.39
N ASP A 246 13.40 0.95 -33.35
CA ASP A 246 14.76 1.49 -33.32
C ASP A 246 15.51 1.06 -32.07
N TYR A 247 14.86 1.12 -30.89
CA TYR A 247 15.46 0.64 -29.64
C TYR A 247 15.72 -0.88 -29.66
N LEU A 248 14.80 -1.68 -30.19
CA LEU A 248 15.04 -3.12 -30.38
C LEU A 248 16.24 -3.38 -31.28
N GLN A 249 16.38 -2.65 -32.39
CA GLN A 249 17.53 -2.78 -33.30
C GLN A 249 18.84 -2.35 -32.62
N LYS A 250 18.86 -1.22 -31.88
CA LYS A 250 20.02 -0.77 -31.09
C LYS A 250 20.45 -1.81 -30.06
N ALA A 251 19.49 -2.48 -29.45
CA ALA A 251 19.72 -3.56 -28.47
C ALA A 251 20.12 -4.90 -29.11
N LYS A 252 20.18 -5.00 -30.46
CA LYS A 252 20.42 -6.24 -31.23
C LYS A 252 19.42 -7.34 -30.89
N LEU A 253 18.15 -6.96 -30.76
CA LEU A 253 17.02 -7.85 -30.53
C LEU A 253 16.19 -8.04 -31.79
N PRO A 254 15.40 -9.15 -31.89
CA PRO A 254 14.50 -9.36 -33.01
C PRO A 254 13.48 -8.23 -33.15
N LYS A 255 13.27 -7.75 -34.38
CA LYS A 255 12.29 -6.67 -34.64
C LYS A 255 10.84 -7.03 -34.26
N THR A 256 10.54 -8.33 -34.22
CA THR A 256 9.24 -8.86 -33.81
C THR A 256 8.99 -8.79 -32.30
N GLY A 257 10.04 -8.58 -31.48
CA GLY A 257 9.96 -8.66 -30.02
C GLY A 257 9.64 -10.05 -29.49
N LYS A 258 9.77 -11.09 -30.33
CA LYS A 258 9.54 -12.49 -29.96
C LYS A 258 10.84 -13.25 -29.92
N THR A 259 10.89 -14.28 -29.10
CA THR A 259 12.04 -15.17 -28.96
C THR A 259 11.59 -16.58 -28.62
N THR A 260 12.45 -17.54 -28.91
CA THR A 260 12.23 -18.93 -28.53
C THR A 260 12.49 -19.08 -27.02
N LEU A 261 11.57 -19.67 -26.32
CA LEU A 261 11.72 -20.07 -24.92
C LEU A 261 11.88 -21.56 -24.81
N TYR A 262 12.56 -22.01 -23.79
CA TYR A 262 12.75 -23.40 -23.42
C TYR A 262 11.95 -23.73 -22.17
N ASP A 263 11.34 -24.90 -22.11
CA ASP A 263 10.63 -25.38 -20.92
C ASP A 263 11.63 -25.74 -19.81
N GLY A 264 11.48 -25.18 -18.62
CA GLY A 264 12.35 -25.45 -17.48
C GLY A 264 12.35 -26.92 -17.04
N ARG A 265 11.30 -27.68 -17.32
CA ARG A 265 11.17 -29.08 -16.90
C ARG A 265 11.75 -30.09 -17.94
N THR A 266 11.46 -29.87 -19.20
CA THR A 266 11.85 -30.79 -20.28
C THR A 266 13.10 -30.35 -21.01
N GLY A 267 13.43 -29.06 -20.97
CA GLY A 267 14.52 -28.45 -21.73
C GLY A 267 14.21 -28.32 -23.23
N GLU A 268 13.00 -28.65 -23.65
CA GLU A 268 12.60 -28.55 -25.05
C GLU A 268 12.19 -27.13 -25.43
N PRO A 269 12.44 -26.66 -26.66
CA PRO A 269 11.99 -25.38 -27.13
C PRO A 269 10.47 -25.37 -27.30
N PHE A 270 9.83 -24.23 -27.04
CA PHE A 270 8.41 -24.03 -27.29
C PHE A 270 8.12 -24.08 -28.79
N HIS A 271 6.97 -24.63 -29.17
CA HIS A 271 6.55 -24.76 -30.58
C HIS A 271 6.41 -23.39 -31.27
N GLN A 272 6.14 -22.34 -30.54
CA GLN A 272 5.98 -20.97 -31.06
C GLN A 272 6.84 -19.98 -30.26
N GLU A 273 7.36 -18.98 -30.99
CA GLU A 273 8.05 -17.86 -30.35
C GLU A 273 7.11 -17.07 -29.44
N ALA A 274 7.57 -16.73 -28.26
CA ALA A 274 6.84 -15.99 -27.29
C ALA A 274 7.33 -14.53 -27.19
N THR A 275 6.43 -13.61 -26.88
CA THR A 275 6.77 -12.22 -26.53
C THR A 275 7.37 -12.21 -25.14
N VAL A 276 8.60 -11.72 -25.02
CA VAL A 276 9.34 -11.61 -23.75
C VAL A 276 9.83 -10.18 -23.57
N GLY A 277 9.87 -9.71 -22.34
CA GLY A 277 10.41 -8.41 -22.02
C GLY A 277 10.13 -8.01 -20.56
N TYR A 278 10.44 -6.78 -20.20
CA TYR A 278 10.20 -6.23 -18.87
C TYR A 278 8.91 -5.44 -18.86
N SER A 279 8.02 -5.77 -17.93
CA SER A 279 6.78 -5.05 -17.68
C SER A 279 6.71 -4.63 -16.21
N TYR A 280 6.10 -3.50 -15.94
CA TYR A 280 5.92 -2.99 -14.57
C TYR A 280 4.68 -3.61 -13.96
N MET A 281 4.87 -4.47 -12.93
CA MET A 281 3.79 -5.18 -12.26
C MET A 281 3.59 -4.66 -10.85
N LEU A 282 2.32 -4.49 -10.47
CA LEU A 282 1.89 -4.00 -9.18
C LEU A 282 1.18 -5.11 -8.40
N LYS A 283 1.55 -5.31 -7.13
CA LYS A 283 0.79 -6.11 -6.18
C LYS A 283 -0.37 -5.25 -5.65
N LEU A 284 -1.60 -5.72 -5.80
CA LEU A 284 -2.78 -5.02 -5.31
C LEU A 284 -3.10 -5.43 -3.86
N ASN A 285 -3.78 -4.54 -3.11
CA ASN A 285 -4.18 -4.81 -1.72
C ASN A 285 -5.33 -5.83 -1.57
N HIS A 286 -5.64 -6.55 -2.65
CA HIS A 286 -6.57 -7.67 -2.65
C HIS A 286 -5.82 -8.97 -2.41
N LEU A 287 -5.32 -9.14 -1.18
CA LEU A 287 -4.58 -10.33 -0.77
C LEU A 287 -5.54 -11.44 -0.35
N VAL A 288 -5.19 -12.69 -0.66
CA VAL A 288 -6.01 -13.86 -0.33
C VAL A 288 -6.18 -14.03 1.18
N ASP A 289 -5.12 -13.75 1.96
CA ASP A 289 -5.13 -13.88 3.41
C ASP A 289 -6.18 -12.97 4.08
N ASP A 290 -6.40 -11.78 3.52
CA ASP A 290 -7.41 -10.86 4.02
C ASP A 290 -8.84 -11.29 3.67
N LYS A 291 -9.02 -12.14 2.65
CA LYS A 291 -10.31 -12.62 2.15
C LYS A 291 -10.66 -14.02 2.63
N LEU A 292 -9.65 -14.81 2.99
CA LEU A 292 -9.85 -16.14 3.53
C LEU A 292 -10.70 -16.06 4.79
N HIS A 293 -11.79 -16.82 4.82
CA HIS A 293 -12.69 -16.87 5.96
C HIS A 293 -13.23 -18.28 6.15
N ALA A 294 -13.23 -18.75 7.38
CA ALA A 294 -13.82 -20.02 7.81
C ALA A 294 -14.59 -19.80 9.10
N ARG A 295 -15.62 -20.62 9.30
CA ARG A 295 -16.46 -20.60 10.50
C ARG A 295 -16.78 -22.02 10.94
N SER A 296 -16.73 -22.28 12.24
CA SER A 296 -17.34 -23.44 12.85
C SER A 296 -18.60 -23.02 13.62
N THR A 297 -18.45 -22.38 14.75
CA THR A 297 -19.52 -21.76 15.56
C THR A 297 -19.24 -20.26 15.66
N GLY A 298 -20.29 -19.46 15.81
CA GLY A 298 -20.15 -18.02 15.92
C GLY A 298 -21.45 -17.34 16.30
N PRO A 299 -21.55 -16.02 16.18
CA PRO A 299 -22.74 -15.25 16.53
C PRO A 299 -23.92 -15.55 15.58
N TYR A 300 -25.11 -15.47 16.13
CA TYR A 300 -26.38 -15.68 15.43
C TYR A 300 -27.28 -14.46 15.56
N SER A 301 -28.21 -14.30 14.61
CA SER A 301 -29.25 -13.27 14.68
C SER A 301 -30.18 -13.51 15.86
N LEU A 302 -30.67 -12.46 16.51
CA LEU A 302 -31.56 -12.59 17.66
C LEU A 302 -32.96 -13.12 17.30
N VAL A 303 -33.51 -12.68 16.16
CA VAL A 303 -34.88 -13.04 15.74
C VAL A 303 -34.92 -14.37 15.02
N THR A 304 -34.17 -14.47 13.92
CA THR A 304 -34.20 -15.66 13.05
C THR A 304 -33.29 -16.79 13.50
N GLN A 305 -32.42 -16.56 14.48
CA GLN A 305 -31.42 -17.52 14.96
C GLN A 305 -30.48 -18.06 13.87
N GLN A 306 -30.41 -17.38 12.73
CA GLN A 306 -29.51 -17.72 11.63
C GLN A 306 -28.10 -17.16 11.87
N PRO A 307 -27.05 -17.81 11.34
CA PRO A 307 -25.71 -17.29 11.39
C PRO A 307 -25.63 -15.89 10.76
N LEU A 308 -24.89 -14.96 11.39
CA LEU A 308 -24.63 -13.66 10.80
C LEU A 308 -23.79 -13.81 9.53
N GLY A 309 -23.86 -12.83 8.64
CA GLY A 309 -23.06 -12.76 7.41
C GLY A 309 -21.79 -11.92 7.58
N GLY A 310 -20.78 -12.21 6.75
CA GLY A 310 -19.58 -11.40 6.65
C GLY A 310 -18.41 -11.81 7.56
N LYS A 311 -17.18 -11.64 7.06
CA LYS A 311 -15.94 -11.99 7.76
C LYS A 311 -15.76 -11.21 9.06
N ALA A 312 -16.12 -9.92 9.07
CA ALA A 312 -15.93 -9.04 10.23
C ALA A 312 -16.73 -9.48 11.45
N GLN A 313 -17.85 -10.17 11.24
CA GLN A 313 -18.76 -10.67 12.29
C GLN A 313 -18.57 -12.17 12.55
N GLN A 314 -17.50 -12.77 12.02
CA GLN A 314 -17.32 -14.23 12.06
C GLN A 314 -18.56 -14.98 11.53
N GLY A 315 -19.15 -14.44 10.48
CA GLY A 315 -20.39 -14.94 9.89
C GLY A 315 -20.16 -16.13 8.97
N GLY A 316 -21.26 -16.82 8.62
CA GLY A 316 -21.26 -17.93 7.67
C GLY A 316 -21.48 -17.47 6.23
N GLN A 317 -21.27 -18.39 5.29
CA GLN A 317 -21.63 -18.20 3.90
C GLN A 317 -23.13 -18.40 3.71
N ARG A 318 -23.73 -17.60 2.83
CA ARG A 318 -25.14 -17.72 2.49
C ARG A 318 -25.33 -18.82 1.43
N LEU A 319 -26.14 -19.82 1.71
CA LEU A 319 -26.70 -20.71 0.70
C LEU A 319 -27.96 -20.04 0.14
N GLY A 320 -27.88 -19.55 -1.09
CA GLY A 320 -28.99 -18.85 -1.74
C GLY A 320 -30.03 -19.83 -2.30
N GLU A 321 -31.10 -19.26 -2.86
CA GLU A 321 -32.20 -20.05 -3.45
C GLU A 321 -31.69 -20.90 -4.64
N MET A 322 -30.82 -20.37 -5.48
CA MET A 322 -30.26 -21.11 -6.62
C MET A 322 -29.40 -22.30 -6.18
N GLU A 323 -28.62 -22.16 -5.10
CA GLU A 323 -27.82 -23.24 -4.53
C GLU A 323 -28.70 -24.34 -3.94
N VAL A 324 -29.84 -23.98 -3.38
CA VAL A 324 -30.87 -24.94 -2.93
C VAL A 324 -31.42 -25.74 -4.12
N TRP A 325 -31.78 -25.10 -5.21
CA TRP A 325 -32.21 -25.76 -6.45
C TRP A 325 -31.18 -26.75 -6.98
N ALA A 326 -29.91 -26.40 -6.91
CA ALA A 326 -28.85 -27.30 -7.31
C ALA A 326 -28.79 -28.58 -6.46
N LEU A 327 -28.96 -28.46 -5.15
CA LEU A 327 -29.02 -29.61 -4.25
C LEU A 327 -30.26 -30.47 -4.49
N GLU A 328 -31.41 -29.85 -4.77
CA GLU A 328 -32.64 -30.54 -5.16
C GLU A 328 -32.46 -31.32 -6.48
N ALA A 329 -31.79 -30.72 -7.46
CA ALA A 329 -31.49 -31.36 -8.75
C ALA A 329 -30.60 -32.59 -8.61
N TYR A 330 -29.68 -32.59 -7.65
CA TYR A 330 -28.86 -33.75 -7.32
C TYR A 330 -29.60 -34.80 -6.46
N GLY A 331 -30.77 -34.49 -5.95
CA GLY A 331 -31.50 -35.37 -5.04
C GLY A 331 -30.86 -35.55 -3.67
N ALA A 332 -30.00 -34.60 -3.25
CA ALA A 332 -29.26 -34.66 -2.00
C ALA A 332 -30.11 -34.17 -0.82
N ALA A 333 -31.19 -34.88 -0.49
CA ALA A 333 -32.19 -34.45 0.50
C ALA A 333 -31.61 -34.32 1.91
N TYR A 334 -30.80 -35.27 2.36
CA TYR A 334 -30.20 -35.22 3.71
C TYR A 334 -29.20 -34.07 3.87
N THR A 335 -28.41 -33.81 2.85
CA THR A 335 -27.48 -32.68 2.84
C THR A 335 -28.23 -31.35 2.91
N LEU A 336 -29.29 -31.20 2.12
CA LEU A 336 -30.13 -30.01 2.15
C LEU A 336 -30.80 -29.83 3.52
N GLN A 337 -31.33 -30.89 4.10
CA GLN A 337 -31.94 -30.87 5.44
C GLN A 337 -30.92 -30.42 6.51
N GLU A 338 -29.70 -30.97 6.47
CA GLU A 338 -28.63 -30.58 7.39
C GLU A 338 -28.28 -29.10 7.26
N LEU A 339 -28.17 -28.60 6.04
CA LEU A 339 -27.87 -27.20 5.77
C LEU A 339 -28.95 -26.23 6.23
N LEU A 340 -30.23 -26.64 6.15
CA LEU A 340 -31.39 -25.85 6.55
C LEU A 340 -31.64 -25.87 8.06
N THR A 341 -31.23 -26.92 8.77
CA THR A 341 -31.58 -27.15 10.20
C THR A 341 -30.36 -26.95 11.10
N VAL A 342 -29.56 -28.00 11.30
CA VAL A 342 -28.48 -28.05 12.31
C VAL A 342 -27.33 -27.11 12.00
N LYS A 343 -27.11 -26.78 10.76
CA LYS A 343 -26.08 -25.79 10.35
C LYS A 343 -26.60 -24.35 10.32
N SER A 344 -27.90 -24.12 10.43
CA SER A 344 -28.52 -22.81 10.34
C SER A 344 -29.26 -22.43 11.64
N ASP A 345 -30.55 -22.62 11.71
CA ASP A 345 -31.45 -22.03 12.71
C ASP A 345 -32.11 -22.98 13.69
N ASP A 346 -31.81 -24.27 13.66
CA ASP A 346 -32.27 -25.22 14.71
C ASP A 346 -31.40 -25.08 15.96
N VAL A 347 -31.85 -24.29 16.94
CA VAL A 347 -31.10 -23.96 18.17
C VAL A 347 -30.75 -25.21 18.97
N ASN A 348 -31.70 -26.11 19.16
CA ASN A 348 -31.50 -27.34 19.93
C ASN A 348 -30.66 -28.36 19.15
N GLY A 349 -30.90 -28.47 17.83
CA GLY A 349 -30.17 -29.37 16.95
C GLY A 349 -28.70 -29.03 16.86
N ARG A 350 -28.35 -27.74 16.81
CA ARG A 350 -26.94 -27.29 16.80
C ARG A 350 -26.12 -27.82 17.98
N SER A 351 -26.68 -27.67 19.19
CA SER A 351 -25.98 -28.08 20.41
C SER A 351 -25.82 -29.58 20.49
N LYS A 352 -26.89 -30.32 20.18
CA LYS A 352 -26.90 -31.80 20.15
C LYS A 352 -25.96 -32.34 19.08
N MET A 353 -25.94 -31.73 17.89
CA MET A 353 -25.08 -32.17 16.80
C MET A 353 -23.60 -32.00 17.18
N TYR A 354 -23.23 -30.89 17.81
CA TYR A 354 -21.88 -30.68 18.30
C TYR A 354 -21.48 -31.73 19.35
N GLU A 355 -22.39 -32.05 20.29
CA GLU A 355 -22.20 -33.08 21.30
C GLU A 355 -22.01 -34.48 20.67
N THR A 356 -22.81 -34.82 19.66
CA THR A 356 -22.73 -36.13 18.98
C THR A 356 -21.44 -36.28 18.17
N ILE A 357 -20.98 -35.19 17.51
CA ILE A 357 -19.68 -35.19 16.82
C ILE A 357 -18.54 -35.44 17.80
N VAL A 358 -18.53 -34.74 18.95
CA VAL A 358 -17.49 -34.94 19.98
C VAL A 358 -17.51 -36.34 20.55
N LYS A 359 -18.68 -36.93 20.74
CA LYS A 359 -18.85 -38.29 21.26
C LYS A 359 -18.70 -39.39 20.21
N GLY A 360 -18.59 -39.03 18.92
CA GLY A 360 -18.53 -40.01 17.82
C GLY A 360 -19.84 -40.81 17.62
N GLN A 361 -20.99 -40.21 17.97
CA GLN A 361 -22.34 -40.83 17.84
C GLN A 361 -23.00 -40.41 16.53
N ASN A 362 -24.07 -41.09 16.15
CA ASN A 362 -24.88 -40.74 14.98
C ASN A 362 -25.59 -39.40 15.16
N ALA A 363 -25.82 -38.70 14.05
CA ALA A 363 -26.51 -37.44 14.06
C ALA A 363 -27.93 -37.53 14.64
N PRO A 364 -28.36 -36.57 15.46
CA PRO A 364 -29.71 -36.55 16.00
C PRO A 364 -30.74 -36.26 14.90
N PRO A 365 -32.02 -36.66 15.08
CA PRO A 365 -33.07 -36.26 14.16
C PRO A 365 -33.16 -34.72 14.09
N PRO A 366 -33.45 -34.16 12.92
CA PRO A 366 -33.56 -32.71 12.74
C PRO A 366 -34.77 -32.15 13.50
N GLY A 367 -34.60 -30.96 14.06
CA GLY A 367 -35.67 -30.19 14.67
C GLY A 367 -36.38 -29.25 13.69
N THR A 368 -37.26 -28.41 14.20
CA THR A 368 -37.96 -27.40 13.44
C THR A 368 -37.10 -26.13 13.36
N PRO A 369 -36.88 -25.55 12.17
CA PRO A 369 -36.17 -24.29 12.01
C PRO A 369 -36.87 -23.14 12.76
N GLU A 370 -36.10 -22.31 13.48
CA GLU A 370 -36.67 -21.20 14.25
C GLU A 370 -37.29 -20.13 13.33
N SER A 371 -36.76 -19.93 12.12
CA SER A 371 -37.36 -19.05 11.10
C SER A 371 -38.78 -19.47 10.72
N PHE A 372 -39.08 -20.78 10.74
CA PHE A 372 -40.42 -21.27 10.54
C PHE A 372 -41.34 -20.93 11.71
N ASN A 373 -40.88 -21.04 12.96
CA ASN A 373 -41.62 -20.62 14.14
C ASN A 373 -41.96 -19.13 14.10
N VAL A 374 -41.03 -18.31 13.67
CA VAL A 374 -41.24 -16.87 13.46
C VAL A 374 -42.33 -16.62 12.42
N LEU A 375 -42.29 -17.33 11.27
CA LEU A 375 -43.33 -17.24 10.24
C LEU A 375 -44.70 -17.61 10.78
N VAL A 376 -44.81 -18.69 11.52
CA VAL A 376 -46.10 -19.12 12.17
C VAL A 376 -46.62 -18.02 13.10
N LYS A 377 -45.73 -17.39 13.90
CA LYS A 377 -46.11 -16.28 14.79
C LYS A 377 -46.56 -15.04 14.04
N GLU A 378 -45.91 -14.73 12.92
CA GLU A 378 -46.31 -13.62 12.05
C GLU A 378 -47.66 -13.86 11.42
N LEU A 379 -47.94 -15.08 10.94
CA LEU A 379 -49.26 -15.46 10.39
C LEU A 379 -50.33 -15.36 11.45
N GLN A 380 -50.06 -15.87 12.67
CA GLN A 380 -50.99 -15.74 13.80
C GLN A 380 -51.27 -14.28 14.17
N SER A 381 -50.26 -13.40 14.08
CA SER A 381 -50.43 -11.95 14.30
C SER A 381 -51.34 -11.28 13.29
N LEU A 382 -51.42 -11.83 12.08
CA LEU A 382 -52.32 -11.39 11.01
C LEU A 382 -53.75 -11.92 11.19
N GLY A 383 -54.05 -12.70 12.27
CA GLY A 383 -55.35 -13.25 12.57
C GLY A 383 -55.62 -14.60 11.90
N LEU A 384 -54.60 -15.24 11.33
CA LEU A 384 -54.69 -16.56 10.76
C LEU A 384 -54.52 -17.63 11.87
N ASP A 385 -55.39 -18.64 11.93
CA ASP A 385 -55.22 -19.77 12.83
C ASP A 385 -54.32 -20.80 12.16
N VAL A 386 -53.07 -20.81 12.61
CA VAL A 386 -52.04 -21.76 12.13
C VAL A 386 -51.58 -22.60 13.30
N SER A 387 -51.81 -23.88 13.23
CA SER A 387 -51.37 -24.88 14.20
C SER A 387 -50.48 -25.94 13.52
N LEU A 388 -49.46 -26.41 14.24
CA LEU A 388 -48.61 -27.51 13.79
C LEU A 388 -49.18 -28.82 14.37
N ASP A 389 -49.61 -29.69 13.48
CA ASP A 389 -50.08 -31.03 13.89
C ASP A 389 -48.84 -31.95 14.05
N GLN A 390 -48.60 -32.38 15.27
CA GLN A 390 -47.50 -33.29 15.61
C GLN A 390 -47.92 -34.77 15.54
N THR A 391 -48.81 -35.15 14.65
CA THR A 391 -49.11 -36.55 14.43
C THR A 391 -47.84 -37.26 13.96
N GLN A 392 -47.20 -38.01 14.84
CA GLN A 392 -46.11 -38.92 14.46
C GLN A 392 -46.72 -39.93 13.45
N PRO A 393 -46.14 -40.09 12.26
CA PRO A 393 -46.49 -41.19 11.40
C PRO A 393 -46.17 -42.47 12.20
N GLN A 394 -47.17 -43.22 12.60
CA GLN A 394 -47.00 -44.59 13.08
C GLN A 394 -46.43 -45.39 11.88
N ILE A 395 -45.09 -45.49 11.85
CA ILE A 395 -44.47 -46.50 11.02
C ILE A 395 -44.89 -47.83 11.61
N THR A 396 -46.00 -48.35 11.16
CA THR A 396 -46.32 -49.74 11.35
C THR A 396 -45.24 -50.53 10.65
N ALA A 397 -44.23 -50.96 11.40
CA ALA A 397 -43.32 -51.99 10.98
C ALA A 397 -44.18 -53.22 10.74
N ASP A 398 -44.39 -53.53 9.48
CA ASP A 398 -45.01 -54.80 9.10
C ASP A 398 -44.04 -55.92 9.53
N PRO A 399 -44.44 -56.86 10.44
CA PRO A 399 -43.52 -57.89 10.93
C PRO A 399 -43.45 -59.08 9.99
N SER A 400 -43.51 -58.86 8.68
CA SER A 400 -43.41 -59.99 7.73
C SER A 400 -42.65 -59.58 6.48
N ASN A 401 -41.32 -59.60 6.64
CA ASN A 401 -40.42 -60.18 5.61
C ASN A 401 -38.99 -60.29 6.17
#